data_0ad7bea7360657993447bae26a5dd41d
#
_entry.id   0ad7bea7360657993447bae26a5dd41d
#
_cell.length_a   1.000
_cell.length_b   1.000
_cell.length_c   1.000
_cell.angle_alpha   90.00
_cell.angle_beta   90.00
_cell.angle_gamma   90.00
#
_symmetry.space_group_name_H-M   'P 1'
#
loop_
_entity.id
_entity.type
_entity.pdbx_description
1 polymer ?
#
loop_
_entity_poly.entity_id
_entity_poly.type
_entity_poly.pdbx_seq_one_letter_code
_entity_poly.pdbx_strand_id
1 'polypeptide(L)'
;MKQNLYYKVADLTFGIELHEGIALDGLLGAYEPFETAPVEEPLFLLKVVSSDETDARSGRDWKLLLDNDFEGMLTEIYTDAEGMYHYALHFSHQPEMWTCVDFTRDLRQMECRIHGSQRFQLFGLNNALMLLFALCSAPHDTLLFHASVTMHGGKGYLFLGKSGTGKSTHSQLWIKYIEGCELLNDDNPAVRLIDGRPWVFGTPWSGKTPCYKNQQVPVGGFVRLWQAPVNEIERLSMLQAYAALLPTISNMRWEKRCADAINATINKVIQQVPVFSLKNRPEEAAARLSFNALKDADGSRQ
;
A
#
# COMPACT_ATOMS: atom_id res chain seq x y z
N MET A 1 0.66 20.11 -24.59
CA MET A 1 -0.65 20.24 -23.88
C MET A 1 -0.54 19.50 -22.57
N LYS A 2 -1.02 20.07 -21.46
CA LYS A 2 -1.11 19.35 -20.19
C LYS A 2 -2.13 18.22 -20.33
N GLN A 3 -1.79 17.03 -19.83
CA GLN A 3 -2.71 15.91 -19.78
C GLN A 3 -3.05 15.60 -18.31
N ASN A 4 -4.33 15.56 -17.98
CA ASN A 4 -4.81 15.19 -16.67
C ASN A 4 -5.40 13.78 -16.73
N LEU A 5 -4.93 12.92 -15.83
CA LEU A 5 -5.39 11.53 -15.67
C LEU A 5 -5.97 11.37 -14.27
N TYR A 6 -7.07 10.64 -14.15
CA TYR A 6 -7.74 10.42 -12.85
C TYR A 6 -7.96 8.92 -12.63
N TYR A 7 -7.71 8.50 -11.39
CA TYR A 7 -7.84 7.12 -10.96
C TYR A 7 -8.63 7.03 -9.67
N LYS A 8 -9.46 5.99 -9.55
CA LYS A 8 -10.28 5.73 -8.37
C LYS A 8 -9.86 4.43 -7.71
N VAL A 9 -9.27 4.52 -6.52
CA VAL A 9 -8.81 3.39 -5.70
C VAL A 9 -9.52 3.45 -4.35
N ALA A 10 -10.09 2.36 -3.89
CA ALA A 10 -10.85 2.29 -2.63
C ALA A 10 -11.89 3.43 -2.49
N ASP A 11 -12.61 3.74 -3.57
CA ASP A 11 -13.58 4.84 -3.67
C ASP A 11 -13.03 6.24 -3.42
N LEU A 12 -11.72 6.42 -3.50
CA LEU A 12 -11.04 7.71 -3.43
C LEU A 12 -10.41 8.02 -4.78
N THR A 13 -10.76 9.18 -5.34
CA THR A 13 -10.23 9.62 -6.63
C THR A 13 -9.02 10.51 -6.44
N PHE A 14 -7.93 10.22 -7.14
CA PHE A 14 -6.76 11.09 -7.23
C PHE A 14 -6.42 11.40 -8.69
N GLY A 15 -5.68 12.49 -8.90
CA GLY A 15 -5.31 12.95 -10.23
C GLY A 15 -3.81 13.10 -10.41
N ILE A 16 -3.38 13.04 -11.67
CA ILE A 16 -2.02 13.30 -12.13
C ILE A 16 -2.10 14.37 -13.23
N GLU A 17 -1.37 15.46 -13.06
CA GLU A 17 -1.16 16.48 -14.10
C GLU A 17 0.22 16.25 -14.71
N LEU A 18 0.27 15.81 -15.96
CA LEU A 18 1.51 15.58 -16.68
C LEU A 18 1.94 16.82 -17.45
N HIS A 19 3.21 17.23 -17.28
CA HIS A 19 3.83 18.23 -18.13
C HIS A 19 4.31 17.64 -19.46
N GLU A 20 4.48 18.51 -20.46
CA GLU A 20 4.91 18.12 -21.81
C GLU A 20 6.20 17.31 -21.79
N GLY A 21 6.27 16.29 -22.65
CA GLY A 21 7.45 15.43 -22.81
C GLY A 21 7.49 14.20 -21.93
N ILE A 22 6.54 14.03 -21.01
CA ILE A 22 6.48 12.82 -20.17
C ILE A 22 5.59 11.77 -20.85
N ALA A 23 6.19 10.64 -21.23
CA ALA A 23 5.47 9.48 -21.75
C ALA A 23 5.31 8.44 -20.63
N LEU A 24 4.06 8.14 -20.27
CA LEU A 24 3.72 7.13 -19.27
C LEU A 24 3.29 5.78 -19.88
N ASP A 25 3.60 5.56 -21.15
CA ASP A 25 3.35 4.29 -21.82
C ASP A 25 4.00 3.14 -21.04
N GLY A 26 3.20 2.28 -20.43
CA GLY A 26 3.69 1.17 -19.59
C GLY A 26 3.42 1.31 -18.08
N LEU A 27 3.25 2.53 -17.50
CA LEU A 27 2.69 2.66 -16.16
C LEU A 27 1.19 2.35 -16.18
N LEU A 28 0.53 2.78 -17.24
CA LEU A 28 -0.93 2.83 -17.34
C LEU A 28 -1.60 1.46 -17.31
N GLY A 29 -0.93 0.38 -17.73
CA GLY A 29 -1.53 -0.97 -17.70
C GLY A 29 -1.97 -1.44 -16.31
N ALA A 30 -1.24 -1.07 -15.25
CA ALA A 30 -1.64 -1.39 -13.88
C ALA A 30 -2.78 -0.50 -13.38
N TYR A 31 -2.89 0.73 -13.90
CA TYR A 31 -3.89 1.71 -13.49
C TYR A 31 -5.14 1.71 -14.37
N GLU A 32 -5.10 1.11 -15.55
CA GLU A 32 -6.22 1.05 -16.49
C GLU A 32 -7.55 0.59 -15.84
N PRO A 33 -7.59 -0.45 -14.99
CA PRO A 33 -8.84 -0.83 -14.33
C PRO A 33 -9.39 0.20 -13.34
N PHE A 34 -8.57 1.19 -12.96
CA PHE A 34 -8.88 2.23 -11.97
C PHE A 34 -9.17 3.59 -12.61
N GLU A 35 -9.12 3.71 -13.93
CA GLU A 35 -9.41 4.97 -14.61
C GLU A 35 -10.82 5.47 -14.31
N THR A 36 -10.95 6.79 -14.14
CA THR A 36 -12.24 7.43 -13.83
C THR A 36 -12.32 8.83 -14.42
N ALA A 37 -13.53 9.39 -14.44
CA ALA A 37 -13.74 10.79 -14.80
C ALA A 37 -13.14 11.73 -13.74
N PRO A 38 -12.78 12.98 -14.13
CA PRO A 38 -12.36 14.00 -13.19
C PRO A 38 -13.45 14.32 -12.14
N VAL A 39 -13.01 14.69 -10.94
CA VAL A 39 -13.87 15.14 -9.85
C VAL A 39 -13.44 16.54 -9.42
N GLU A 40 -14.35 17.32 -8.80
CA GLU A 40 -14.04 18.69 -8.34
C GLU A 40 -12.98 18.70 -7.25
N GLU A 41 -13.08 17.76 -6.29
CA GLU A 41 -12.16 17.64 -5.16
C GLU A 41 -11.54 16.24 -5.14
N PRO A 42 -10.44 16.00 -5.88
CA PRO A 42 -9.71 14.74 -5.77
C PRO A 42 -8.99 14.65 -4.42
N LEU A 43 -8.70 13.42 -3.98
CA LEU A 43 -7.90 13.14 -2.78
C LEU A 43 -6.58 13.90 -2.81
N PHE A 44 -5.94 13.94 -3.97
CA PHE A 44 -4.82 14.80 -4.32
C PHE A 44 -4.73 14.95 -5.84
N LEU A 45 -4.02 16.01 -6.28
CA LEU A 45 -3.59 16.21 -7.67
C LEU A 45 -2.08 16.34 -7.69
N LEU A 46 -1.38 15.35 -8.26
CA LEU A 46 0.06 15.32 -8.36
C LEU A 46 0.51 15.93 -9.69
N LYS A 47 1.22 17.04 -9.63
CA LYS A 47 1.90 17.59 -10.79
C LYS A 47 3.20 16.81 -11.03
N VAL A 48 3.38 16.27 -12.24
CA VAL A 48 4.57 15.50 -12.62
C VAL A 48 5.35 16.27 -13.69
N VAL A 49 6.62 16.50 -13.43
CA VAL A 49 7.54 17.20 -14.33
C VAL A 49 8.81 16.37 -14.55
N SER A 50 9.37 16.45 -15.76
CA SER A 50 10.71 15.94 -16.02
C SER A 50 11.71 16.96 -15.51
N SER A 51 12.84 16.53 -14.97
CA SER A 51 13.90 17.39 -14.51
C SER A 51 15.24 16.96 -15.10
N ASP A 52 16.02 17.93 -15.54
CA ASP A 52 17.42 17.74 -15.96
C ASP A 52 18.40 18.06 -14.81
N GLU A 53 17.88 18.43 -13.62
CA GLU A 53 18.69 18.75 -12.46
C GLU A 53 19.38 17.50 -11.91
N THR A 54 20.62 17.66 -11.47
CA THR A 54 21.41 16.55 -10.92
C THR A 54 21.17 16.32 -9.42
N ASP A 55 20.57 17.28 -8.71
CA ASP A 55 20.22 17.18 -7.29
C ASP A 55 18.80 17.69 -7.03
N ALA A 56 17.96 16.77 -6.56
CA ALA A 56 16.58 17.06 -6.19
C ALA A 56 16.44 17.99 -4.98
N ARG A 57 17.50 18.17 -4.18
CA ARG A 57 17.50 18.91 -2.91
C ARG A 57 18.00 20.34 -3.01
N SER A 58 18.28 20.81 -4.22
CA SER A 58 18.83 22.16 -4.42
C SER A 58 17.90 23.25 -3.89
N GLY A 59 18.45 24.25 -3.19
CA GLY A 59 17.79 25.52 -2.84
C GLY A 59 17.05 25.56 -1.51
N ARG A 60 17.07 24.49 -0.68
CA ARG A 60 16.45 24.47 0.66
C ARG A 60 17.35 23.84 1.71
N ASP A 61 17.17 24.25 2.95
CA ASP A 61 17.83 23.62 4.11
C ASP A 61 16.97 22.44 4.61
N TRP A 62 17.28 21.25 4.10
CA TRP A 62 16.55 20.02 4.37
C TRP A 62 17.09 19.28 5.60
N LYS A 63 16.21 18.99 6.54
CA LYS A 63 16.48 18.12 7.69
C LYS A 63 16.00 16.71 7.40
N LEU A 64 16.89 15.72 7.44
CA LEU A 64 16.55 14.30 7.29
C LEU A 64 15.66 13.84 8.44
N LEU A 65 14.53 13.20 8.11
CA LEU A 65 13.60 12.57 9.05
C LEU A 65 13.69 11.04 9.02
N LEU A 66 13.86 10.47 7.83
CA LEU A 66 13.93 9.03 7.62
C LEU A 66 14.87 8.75 6.45
N ASP A 67 15.69 7.74 6.63
CA ASP A 67 16.38 7.04 5.55
C ASP A 67 16.12 5.54 5.67
N ASN A 68 15.98 4.89 4.54
CA ASN A 68 15.80 3.45 4.46
C ASN A 68 16.51 2.92 3.22
N ASP A 69 17.37 1.92 3.41
CA ASP A 69 18.00 1.17 2.33
C ASP A 69 17.36 -0.22 2.27
N PHE A 70 16.70 -0.50 1.16
CA PHE A 70 16.16 -1.82 0.88
C PHE A 70 16.79 -2.37 -0.40
N GLU A 71 17.76 -3.26 -0.25
CA GLU A 71 18.49 -3.91 -1.36
C GLU A 71 19.09 -2.89 -2.35
N GLY A 72 19.64 -1.78 -1.84
CA GLY A 72 20.23 -0.71 -2.64
C GLY A 72 19.24 0.31 -3.21
N MET A 73 17.96 0.17 -2.90
CA MET A 73 16.95 1.20 -3.13
C MET A 73 16.89 2.11 -1.92
N LEU A 74 17.37 3.34 -2.07
CA LEU A 74 17.37 4.35 -1.03
C LEU A 74 16.08 5.15 -1.08
N THR A 75 15.43 5.25 0.06
CA THR A 75 14.25 6.08 0.28
C THR A 75 14.53 7.04 1.41
N GLU A 76 14.48 8.33 1.13
CA GLU A 76 14.77 9.38 2.10
C GLU A 76 13.60 10.34 2.22
N ILE A 77 13.33 10.80 3.44
CA ILE A 77 12.30 11.80 3.69
C ILE A 77 12.93 12.93 4.51
N TYR A 78 12.74 14.13 4.03
CA TYR A 78 13.23 15.36 4.64
C TYR A 78 12.09 16.33 4.96
N THR A 79 12.36 17.29 5.82
CA THR A 79 11.51 18.46 6.06
C THR A 79 12.35 19.72 6.15
N ASP A 80 11.75 20.85 5.80
CA ASP A 80 12.34 22.16 6.00
C ASP A 80 11.71 22.91 7.19
N ALA A 81 12.18 24.13 7.45
CA ALA A 81 11.66 24.99 8.54
C ALA A 81 10.24 25.51 8.24
N GLU A 82 9.80 25.52 6.99
CA GLU A 82 8.49 25.98 6.54
C GLU A 82 7.43 24.86 6.60
N GLY A 83 7.86 23.61 6.89
CA GLY A 83 6.98 22.44 6.99
C GLY A 83 6.70 21.76 5.65
N MET A 84 7.52 22.01 4.63
CA MET A 84 7.55 21.20 3.42
C MET A 84 8.17 19.85 3.71
N TYR A 85 7.66 18.82 3.05
CA TYR A 85 8.27 17.51 2.99
C TYR A 85 8.88 17.27 1.62
N HIS A 86 10.03 16.59 1.63
CA HIS A 86 10.71 16.12 0.44
C HIS A 86 10.93 14.61 0.57
N TYR A 87 10.31 13.84 -0.31
CA TYR A 87 10.53 12.40 -0.48
C TYR A 87 11.47 12.19 -1.66
N ALA A 88 12.55 11.45 -1.47
CA ALA A 88 13.47 11.08 -2.53
C ALA A 88 13.61 9.55 -2.62
N LEU A 89 13.64 9.05 -3.85
CA LEU A 89 13.86 7.65 -4.21
C LEU A 89 14.95 7.56 -5.24
N HIS A 90 16.01 6.79 -4.98
CA HIS A 90 17.07 6.52 -5.93
C HIS A 90 17.76 5.17 -5.63
N PHE A 91 18.55 4.67 -6.57
CA PHE A 91 19.39 3.48 -6.31
C PHE A 91 20.81 3.89 -5.95
N SER A 92 21.41 3.21 -4.97
CA SER A 92 22.78 3.48 -4.50
C SER A 92 23.85 3.31 -5.60
N HIS A 93 23.60 2.41 -6.58
CA HIS A 93 24.49 2.11 -7.71
C HIS A 93 24.16 2.93 -8.97
N GLN A 94 23.11 3.75 -8.97
CA GLN A 94 22.65 4.61 -10.06
C GLN A 94 22.11 5.94 -9.50
N PRO A 95 22.97 6.73 -8.81
CA PRO A 95 22.52 7.94 -8.11
C PRO A 95 22.05 9.04 -9.06
N GLU A 96 22.38 8.96 -10.34
CA GLU A 96 21.91 9.86 -11.39
C GLU A 96 20.43 9.63 -11.75
N MET A 97 19.84 8.50 -11.37
CA MET A 97 18.43 8.21 -11.56
C MET A 97 17.68 8.39 -10.25
N TRP A 98 16.79 9.36 -10.21
CA TRP A 98 16.03 9.68 -8.99
C TRP A 98 14.59 10.13 -9.31
N THR A 99 13.74 9.96 -8.33
CA THR A 99 12.40 10.52 -8.28
C THR A 99 12.24 11.23 -6.95
N CYS A 100 11.73 12.44 -6.95
CA CYS A 100 11.38 13.11 -5.71
C CYS A 100 9.96 13.68 -5.76
N VAL A 101 9.38 13.83 -4.58
CA VAL A 101 8.09 14.49 -4.39
C VAL A 101 8.23 15.56 -3.31
N ASP A 102 7.98 16.79 -3.67
CA ASP A 102 7.82 17.90 -2.73
C ASP A 102 6.34 18.08 -2.42
N PHE A 103 5.98 18.12 -1.15
CA PHE A 103 4.60 18.32 -0.75
C PHE A 103 4.47 19.12 0.54
N THR A 104 3.41 19.93 0.62
CA THR A 104 3.07 20.70 1.81
C THR A 104 2.55 19.80 2.92
N ARG A 105 2.72 20.21 4.18
CA ARG A 105 2.25 19.47 5.35
C ARG A 105 0.75 19.19 5.36
N ASP A 106 -0.04 20.09 4.75
CA ASP A 106 -1.48 19.92 4.60
C ASP A 106 -1.88 19.05 3.39
N LEU A 107 -0.87 18.54 2.63
CA LEU A 107 -1.04 17.69 1.46
C LEU A 107 -1.84 18.33 0.31
N ARG A 108 -1.89 19.67 0.23
CA ARG A 108 -2.64 20.39 -0.80
C ARG A 108 -1.83 20.70 -2.05
N GLN A 109 -0.52 20.83 -1.91
CA GLN A 109 0.38 21.09 -3.03
C GLN A 109 1.40 19.98 -3.11
N MET A 110 1.54 19.40 -4.31
CA MET A 110 2.42 18.27 -4.56
C MET A 110 3.01 18.37 -5.94
N GLU A 111 4.32 18.25 -6.02
CA GLU A 111 5.04 18.18 -7.29
C GLU A 111 6.00 16.98 -7.27
N CYS A 112 5.90 16.12 -8.27
CA CYS A 112 6.81 15.01 -8.49
C CYS A 112 7.77 15.37 -9.62
N ARG A 113 9.05 15.31 -9.34
CA ARG A 113 10.12 15.45 -10.33
C ARG A 113 10.73 14.08 -10.58
N ILE A 114 10.84 13.72 -11.86
CA ILE A 114 11.35 12.43 -12.30
C ILE A 114 12.56 12.61 -13.20
N HIS A 115 13.61 11.82 -12.96
CA HIS A 115 14.85 11.86 -13.73
C HIS A 115 15.39 10.45 -14.00
N GLY A 116 16.06 10.25 -15.15
CA GLY A 116 16.66 8.99 -15.54
C GLY A 116 15.94 8.26 -16.66
N SER A 117 16.16 6.95 -16.79
CA SER A 117 15.52 6.14 -17.83
C SER A 117 14.00 6.07 -17.65
N GLN A 118 13.26 5.91 -18.77
CA GLN A 118 11.79 5.77 -18.72
C GLN A 118 11.35 4.70 -17.72
N ARG A 119 12.02 3.55 -17.71
CA ARG A 119 11.68 2.47 -16.76
C ARG A 119 11.83 2.91 -15.30
N PHE A 120 12.88 3.68 -14.99
CA PHE A 120 13.09 4.21 -13.64
C PHE A 120 12.05 5.30 -13.31
N GLN A 121 11.76 6.20 -14.25
CA GLN A 121 10.72 7.24 -14.08
C GLN A 121 9.36 6.62 -13.75
N LEU A 122 8.96 5.55 -14.47
CA LEU A 122 7.72 4.81 -14.21
C LEU A 122 7.74 4.15 -12.83
N PHE A 123 8.84 3.51 -12.46
CA PHE A 123 9.02 2.89 -11.15
C PHE A 123 8.95 3.93 -10.02
N GLY A 124 9.66 5.05 -10.16
CA GLY A 124 9.66 6.12 -9.18
C GLY A 124 8.29 6.78 -9.01
N LEU A 125 7.61 7.09 -10.13
CA LEU A 125 6.26 7.65 -10.11
C LEU A 125 5.25 6.70 -9.45
N ASN A 126 5.33 5.40 -9.75
CA ASN A 126 4.46 4.39 -9.11
C ASN A 126 4.64 4.38 -7.58
N ASN A 127 5.88 4.45 -7.09
CA ASN A 127 6.16 4.52 -5.65
C ASN A 127 5.71 5.85 -5.04
N ALA A 128 5.88 6.96 -5.75
CA ALA A 128 5.39 8.28 -5.33
C ALA A 128 3.86 8.30 -5.17
N LEU A 129 3.12 7.77 -6.16
CA LEU A 129 1.66 7.66 -6.11
C LEU A 129 1.18 6.76 -4.97
N MET A 130 1.85 5.63 -4.75
CA MET A 130 1.56 4.72 -3.64
C MET A 130 1.74 5.42 -2.28
N LEU A 131 2.85 6.11 -2.09
CA LEU A 131 3.12 6.87 -0.87
C LEU A 131 2.07 7.95 -0.64
N LEU A 132 1.81 8.79 -1.64
CA LEU A 132 0.84 9.88 -1.52
C LEU A 132 -0.57 9.36 -1.27
N PHE A 133 -0.96 8.27 -1.93
CA PHE A 133 -2.24 7.62 -1.65
C PHE A 133 -2.31 7.17 -0.19
N ALA A 134 -1.28 6.49 0.34
CA ALA A 134 -1.27 6.05 1.73
C ALA A 134 -1.39 7.22 2.72
N LEU A 135 -0.70 8.34 2.45
CA LEU A 135 -0.74 9.53 3.31
C LEU A 135 -2.07 10.26 3.26
N CYS A 136 -2.56 10.51 2.04
CA CYS A 136 -3.78 11.29 1.83
C CYS A 136 -5.04 10.50 2.20
N SER A 137 -5.04 9.18 2.05
CA SER A 137 -6.22 8.35 2.35
C SER A 137 -6.39 8.00 3.84
N ALA A 138 -5.32 8.08 4.65
CA ALA A 138 -5.39 7.75 6.07
C ALA A 138 -6.46 8.56 6.84
N PRO A 139 -6.63 9.89 6.66
CA PRO A 139 -7.71 10.66 7.28
C PRO A 139 -9.12 10.29 6.79
N HIS A 140 -9.23 9.48 5.75
CA HIS A 140 -10.50 8.99 5.17
C HIS A 140 -10.76 7.52 5.55
N ASP A 141 -10.35 7.11 6.75
CA ASP A 141 -10.52 5.75 7.30
C ASP A 141 -9.96 4.66 6.34
N THR A 142 -8.88 4.96 5.61
CA THR A 142 -8.29 4.08 4.61
C THR A 142 -6.82 3.79 4.92
N LEU A 143 -6.44 2.52 4.93
CA LEU A 143 -5.10 2.04 5.25
C LEU A 143 -4.53 1.24 4.10
N LEU A 144 -3.33 1.57 3.62
CA LEU A 144 -2.60 0.77 2.65
C LEU A 144 -1.71 -0.23 3.37
N PHE A 145 -1.95 -1.52 3.15
CA PHE A 145 -1.24 -2.62 3.82
C PHE A 145 -0.17 -3.23 2.93
N HIS A 146 0.96 -3.60 3.50
CA HIS A 146 1.89 -4.53 2.86
C HIS A 146 1.44 -5.98 3.13
N ALA A 147 0.58 -6.50 2.25
CA ALA A 147 -0.11 -7.77 2.40
C ALA A 147 -0.40 -8.45 1.06
N SER A 148 -0.60 -9.76 1.08
CA SER A 148 -1.23 -10.49 -0.02
C SER A 148 -2.67 -10.85 0.37
N VAL A 149 -3.61 -10.78 -0.57
CA VAL A 149 -5.05 -10.95 -0.30
C VAL A 149 -5.67 -11.98 -1.22
N THR A 150 -6.32 -12.98 -0.64
CA THR A 150 -7.23 -13.88 -1.36
C THR A 150 -8.68 -13.58 -1.04
N MET A 151 -9.56 -13.81 -2.01
CA MET A 151 -11.02 -13.79 -1.83
C MET A 151 -11.54 -15.22 -1.76
N HIS A 152 -12.47 -15.46 -0.84
CA HIS A 152 -13.24 -16.70 -0.76
C HIS A 152 -14.60 -16.43 -0.10
N GLY A 153 -15.68 -17.01 -0.65
CA GLY A 153 -17.02 -16.88 -0.06
C GLY A 153 -17.49 -15.43 0.10
N GLY A 154 -17.10 -14.53 -0.83
CA GLY A 154 -17.45 -13.11 -0.78
C GLY A 154 -16.70 -12.28 0.26
N LYS A 155 -15.63 -12.79 0.87
CA LYS A 155 -14.78 -12.09 1.84
C LYS A 155 -13.32 -12.09 1.41
N GLY A 156 -12.56 -11.10 1.86
CA GLY A 156 -11.12 -10.98 1.64
C GLY A 156 -10.30 -11.34 2.88
N TYR A 157 -9.25 -12.12 2.70
CA TYR A 157 -8.36 -12.58 3.76
C TYR A 157 -6.94 -12.10 3.50
N LEU A 158 -6.39 -11.34 4.45
CA LEU A 158 -5.11 -10.67 4.30
C LEU A 158 -3.99 -11.43 5.01
N PHE A 159 -2.94 -11.76 4.26
CA PHE A 159 -1.73 -12.40 4.78
C PHE A 159 -0.66 -11.34 4.98
N LEU A 160 -0.21 -11.18 6.23
CA LEU A 160 0.72 -10.16 6.69
C LEU A 160 2.08 -10.77 7.03
N GLY A 161 3.13 -9.97 6.96
CA GLY A 161 4.48 -10.37 7.37
C GLY A 161 5.54 -9.50 6.70
N LYS A 162 6.78 -9.60 7.16
CA LYS A 162 7.93 -8.92 6.54
C LYS A 162 8.13 -9.40 5.10
N SER A 163 8.89 -8.64 4.31
CA SER A 163 9.33 -9.12 3.00
C SER A 163 10.00 -10.50 3.14
N GLY A 164 9.71 -11.41 2.20
CA GLY A 164 10.27 -12.77 2.23
C GLY A 164 9.61 -13.77 3.19
N THR A 165 8.64 -13.39 4.02
CA THR A 165 7.95 -14.33 4.94
C THR A 165 7.04 -15.35 4.26
N GLY A 166 6.75 -15.17 2.95
CA GLY A 166 5.92 -16.10 2.19
C GLY A 166 4.45 -15.69 2.04
N LYS A 167 4.11 -14.40 2.12
CA LYS A 167 2.74 -13.89 1.90
C LYS A 167 2.15 -14.37 0.59
N SER A 168 2.80 -14.07 -0.53
CA SER A 168 2.37 -14.50 -1.87
C SER A 168 2.33 -16.02 -2.00
N THR A 169 3.30 -16.72 -1.39
CA THR A 169 3.32 -18.20 -1.36
C THR A 169 2.09 -18.73 -0.65
N HIS A 170 1.71 -18.16 0.51
CA HIS A 170 0.54 -18.60 1.26
C HIS A 170 -0.77 -18.32 0.52
N SER A 171 -0.89 -17.19 -0.16
CA SER A 171 -2.01 -16.89 -1.06
C SER A 171 -2.12 -17.91 -2.19
N GLN A 172 -1.00 -18.28 -2.82
CA GLN A 172 -0.98 -19.32 -3.86
C GLN A 172 -1.36 -20.71 -3.33
N LEU A 173 -0.99 -21.03 -2.08
CA LEU A 173 -1.43 -22.28 -1.44
C LEU A 173 -2.94 -22.29 -1.18
N TRP A 174 -3.54 -21.15 -0.78
CA TRP A 174 -4.99 -21.04 -0.67
C TRP A 174 -5.67 -21.24 -2.03
N ILE A 175 -5.21 -20.57 -3.07
CA ILE A 175 -5.76 -20.71 -4.44
C ILE A 175 -5.65 -22.14 -4.93
N LYS A 176 -4.56 -22.82 -4.61
CA LYS A 176 -4.31 -24.20 -5.05
C LYS A 176 -5.16 -25.25 -4.33
N TYR A 177 -5.38 -25.09 -3.01
CA TYR A 177 -5.92 -26.16 -2.16
C TYR A 177 -7.32 -25.86 -1.60
N ILE A 178 -7.82 -24.65 -1.76
CA ILE A 178 -9.15 -24.24 -1.27
C ILE A 178 -9.97 -23.81 -2.47
N GLU A 179 -10.97 -24.60 -2.80
CA GLU A 179 -11.85 -24.35 -3.95
C GLU A 179 -12.55 -22.99 -3.84
N GLY A 180 -12.64 -22.25 -4.96
CA GLY A 180 -13.29 -20.96 -5.01
C GLY A 180 -12.46 -19.80 -4.45
N CYS A 181 -11.15 -20.02 -4.18
CA CYS A 181 -10.24 -18.94 -3.82
C CYS A 181 -9.66 -18.22 -5.04
N GLU A 182 -9.60 -16.90 -4.99
CA GLU A 182 -8.99 -16.06 -6.01
C GLU A 182 -8.06 -15.02 -5.36
N LEU A 183 -7.03 -14.60 -6.10
CA LEU A 183 -6.18 -13.47 -5.70
C LEU A 183 -6.92 -12.15 -5.95
N LEU A 184 -6.92 -11.25 -4.96
CA LEU A 184 -7.42 -9.88 -5.11
C LEU A 184 -6.28 -8.88 -5.33
N ASN A 185 -5.22 -9.00 -4.55
CA ASN A 185 -4.02 -8.16 -4.66
C ASN A 185 -2.82 -8.90 -4.04
N ASP A 186 -1.64 -8.65 -4.57
CA ASP A 186 -0.41 -9.26 -4.05
C ASP A 186 0.66 -8.19 -3.84
N ASP A 187 0.51 -7.40 -2.80
CA ASP A 187 1.52 -6.51 -2.20
C ASP A 187 0.93 -5.32 -1.42
N ASN A 188 0.11 -4.46 -2.06
CA ASN A 188 -0.38 -3.23 -1.41
C ASN A 188 -1.91 -3.06 -1.54
N PRO A 189 -2.74 -3.95 -0.94
CA PRO A 189 -4.19 -3.77 -0.86
C PRO A 189 -4.54 -2.59 0.04
N ALA A 190 -5.69 -1.96 -0.24
CA ALA A 190 -6.26 -0.95 0.65
C ALA A 190 -7.37 -1.56 1.52
N VAL A 191 -7.38 -1.23 2.81
CA VAL A 191 -8.51 -1.53 3.72
C VAL A 191 -9.17 -0.22 4.11
N ARG A 192 -10.47 -0.10 3.86
CA ARG A 192 -11.25 1.10 4.17
C ARG A 192 -12.48 0.76 5.01
N LEU A 193 -12.83 1.65 5.93
CA LEU A 193 -14.11 1.56 6.64
C LEU A 193 -15.18 2.27 5.81
N ILE A 194 -16.20 1.51 5.38
CA ILE A 194 -17.41 2.01 4.72
C ILE A 194 -18.56 1.76 5.67
N ASP A 195 -19.26 2.80 6.05
CA ASP A 195 -20.34 2.74 7.05
C ASP A 195 -19.92 1.99 8.33
N GLY A 196 -18.68 2.24 8.74
CA GLY A 196 -18.05 1.65 9.91
C GLY A 196 -17.62 0.20 9.76
N ARG A 197 -17.77 -0.43 8.59
CA ARG A 197 -17.39 -1.82 8.31
C ARG A 197 -16.11 -1.90 7.47
N PRO A 198 -15.16 -2.81 7.76
CA PRO A 198 -13.92 -2.93 7.02
C PRO A 198 -14.14 -3.67 5.69
N TRP A 199 -13.71 -3.04 4.60
CA TRP A 199 -13.66 -3.58 3.25
C TRP A 199 -12.22 -3.61 2.77
N VAL A 200 -11.84 -4.62 2.01
CA VAL A 200 -10.55 -4.68 1.33
C VAL A 200 -10.73 -4.53 -0.16
N PHE A 201 -9.85 -3.73 -0.75
CA PHE A 201 -9.82 -3.34 -2.15
C PHE A 201 -8.55 -3.81 -2.81
N GLY A 202 -8.66 -4.25 -4.07
CA GLY A 202 -7.52 -4.33 -4.96
C GLY A 202 -7.03 -2.94 -5.33
N THR A 203 -5.77 -2.85 -5.72
CA THR A 203 -5.09 -1.59 -6.05
C THR A 203 -4.19 -1.76 -7.27
N PRO A 204 -3.72 -0.68 -7.91
CA PRO A 204 -2.73 -0.75 -8.98
C PRO A 204 -1.34 -1.15 -8.48
N TRP A 205 -1.12 -1.22 -7.16
CA TRP A 205 0.16 -1.55 -6.54
C TRP A 205 0.21 -3.04 -6.19
N SER A 206 0.71 -3.84 -7.13
CA SER A 206 0.91 -5.28 -6.96
C SER A 206 2.40 -5.62 -7.02
N GLY A 207 2.81 -6.69 -6.32
CA GLY A 207 4.19 -7.13 -6.25
C GLY A 207 4.63 -8.00 -7.43
N LYS A 208 5.27 -9.14 -7.12
CA LYS A 208 5.80 -10.06 -8.13
C LYS A 208 4.71 -10.74 -8.98
N THR A 209 3.49 -10.86 -8.43
CA THR A 209 2.34 -11.41 -9.15
C THR A 209 1.47 -10.25 -9.62
N PRO A 210 1.47 -9.90 -10.93
CA PRO A 210 0.60 -8.85 -11.45
C PRO A 210 -0.87 -9.18 -11.17
N CYS A 211 -1.53 -8.35 -10.36
CA CYS A 211 -2.94 -8.50 -10.02
C CYS A 211 -3.56 -7.12 -9.76
N TYR A 212 -4.16 -6.54 -10.80
CA TYR A 212 -4.69 -5.17 -10.81
C TYR A 212 -6.22 -5.21 -10.90
N LYS A 213 -6.87 -5.77 -9.87
CA LYS A 213 -8.33 -5.89 -9.82
C LYS A 213 -8.94 -4.68 -9.12
N ASN A 214 -9.77 -3.92 -9.82
CA ASN A 214 -10.62 -2.88 -9.20
C ASN A 214 -11.89 -3.54 -8.61
N GLN A 215 -11.69 -4.30 -7.55
CA GLN A 215 -12.73 -5.06 -6.84
C GLN A 215 -12.61 -4.83 -5.34
N GLN A 216 -13.72 -5.01 -4.64
CA GLN A 216 -13.78 -4.92 -3.19
C GLN A 216 -14.64 -6.02 -2.60
N VAL A 217 -14.28 -6.45 -1.39
CA VAL A 217 -15.06 -7.38 -0.57
C VAL A 217 -14.93 -7.03 0.91
N PRO A 218 -15.90 -7.40 1.76
CA PRO A 218 -15.73 -7.30 3.21
C PRO A 218 -14.48 -8.02 3.71
N VAL A 219 -13.77 -7.46 4.69
CA VAL A 219 -12.63 -8.13 5.30
C VAL A 219 -13.11 -9.32 6.13
N GLY A 220 -12.65 -10.54 5.80
CA GLY A 220 -12.92 -11.76 6.56
C GLY A 220 -11.96 -11.98 7.73
N GLY A 221 -10.72 -11.48 7.63
CA GLY A 221 -9.72 -11.58 8.69
C GLY A 221 -8.29 -11.36 8.22
N PHE A 222 -7.38 -11.34 9.19
CA PHE A 222 -5.95 -11.18 8.97
C PHE A 222 -5.17 -12.36 9.53
N VAL A 223 -4.11 -12.77 8.85
CA VAL A 223 -3.18 -13.82 9.30
C VAL A 223 -1.75 -13.28 9.21
N ARG A 224 -1.09 -13.08 10.34
CA ARG A 224 0.33 -12.77 10.39
C ARG A 224 1.15 -14.04 10.27
N LEU A 225 1.99 -14.11 9.25
CA LEU A 225 2.81 -15.27 8.93
C LEU A 225 4.19 -15.23 9.59
N TRP A 226 4.65 -16.40 10.01
CA TRP A 226 5.99 -16.65 10.54
C TRP A 226 6.53 -17.94 9.95
N GLN A 227 7.71 -17.91 9.36
CA GLN A 227 8.39 -19.12 8.93
C GLN A 227 8.79 -19.95 10.15
N ALA A 228 8.34 -21.20 10.20
CA ALA A 228 8.63 -22.12 11.29
C ALA A 228 8.64 -23.57 10.79
N PRO A 229 9.28 -24.50 11.51
CA PRO A 229 9.28 -25.93 11.15
C PRO A 229 7.95 -26.63 11.46
N VAL A 230 6.99 -25.95 12.07
CA VAL A 230 5.68 -26.46 12.48
C VAL A 230 4.56 -25.57 11.96
N ASN A 231 3.33 -26.13 11.86
CA ASN A 231 2.13 -25.38 11.57
C ASN A 231 1.32 -25.19 12.86
N GLU A 232 1.30 -23.99 13.37
CA GLU A 232 0.57 -23.60 14.59
C GLU A 232 -0.15 -22.29 14.35
N ILE A 233 -1.43 -22.21 14.67
CA ILE A 233 -2.23 -20.99 14.57
C ILE A 233 -2.81 -20.61 15.92
N GLU A 234 -2.77 -19.32 16.24
CA GLU A 234 -3.41 -18.76 17.43
C GLU A 234 -4.19 -17.50 17.09
N ARG A 235 -5.31 -17.28 17.74
CA ARG A 235 -6.07 -16.03 17.65
C ARG A 235 -5.41 -14.99 18.54
N LEU A 236 -5.14 -13.81 17.99
CA LEU A 236 -4.51 -12.72 18.71
C LEU A 236 -5.53 -11.94 19.55
N SER A 237 -5.12 -11.54 20.75
CA SER A 237 -5.84 -10.51 21.53
C SER A 237 -5.81 -9.16 20.80
N MET A 238 -6.66 -8.21 21.20
CA MET A 238 -6.71 -6.88 20.56
C MET A 238 -5.34 -6.16 20.56
N LEU A 239 -4.61 -6.21 21.67
CA LEU A 239 -3.29 -5.60 21.75
C LEU A 239 -2.28 -6.27 20.81
N GLN A 240 -2.28 -7.61 20.75
CA GLN A 240 -1.43 -8.37 19.85
C GLN A 240 -1.81 -8.13 18.38
N ALA A 241 -3.12 -8.05 18.07
CA ALA A 241 -3.64 -7.72 16.75
C ALA A 241 -3.17 -6.33 16.29
N TYR A 242 -3.30 -5.33 17.14
CA TYR A 242 -2.78 -3.99 16.89
C TYR A 242 -1.28 -4.01 16.57
N ALA A 243 -0.48 -4.68 17.40
CA ALA A 243 0.96 -4.84 17.20
C ALA A 243 1.33 -5.66 15.94
N ALA A 244 0.42 -6.53 15.48
CA ALA A 244 0.60 -7.30 14.25
C ALA A 244 0.32 -6.45 12.99
N LEU A 245 -0.72 -5.60 13.01
CA LEU A 245 -1.16 -4.81 11.87
C LEU A 245 -0.29 -3.56 11.65
N LEU A 246 -0.03 -2.78 12.69
CA LEU A 246 0.62 -1.48 12.58
C LEU A 246 1.94 -1.47 11.76
N PRO A 247 2.85 -2.44 11.91
CA PRO A 247 4.10 -2.48 11.14
C PRO A 247 3.93 -2.77 9.65
N THR A 248 2.76 -3.23 9.24
CA THR A 248 2.44 -3.61 7.84
C THR A 248 1.67 -2.52 7.08
N ILE A 249 1.44 -1.37 7.71
CA ILE A 249 0.73 -0.24 7.12
C ILE A 249 1.73 0.82 6.68
N SER A 250 1.60 1.27 5.43
CA SER A 250 2.35 2.40 4.90
C SER A 250 1.95 3.69 5.60
N ASN A 251 2.90 4.38 6.23
CA ASN A 251 2.60 5.56 7.05
C ASN A 251 3.79 6.50 7.25
N MET A 252 3.48 7.75 7.66
CA MET A 252 4.43 8.72 8.20
C MET A 252 4.19 8.84 9.72
N ARG A 253 4.89 8.01 10.50
CA ARG A 253 4.66 7.90 11.97
C ARG A 253 4.99 9.16 12.75
N TRP A 254 5.87 10.01 12.23
CA TRP A 254 6.23 11.29 12.85
C TRP A 254 5.21 12.41 12.55
N GLU A 255 4.35 12.25 11.54
CA GLU A 255 3.27 13.18 11.27
C GLU A 255 2.06 12.79 12.11
N LYS A 256 1.76 13.63 13.14
CA LYS A 256 0.75 13.32 14.16
C LYS A 256 -0.63 13.05 13.57
N ARG A 257 -1.09 13.84 12.60
CA ARG A 257 -2.42 13.69 11.99
C ARG A 257 -2.58 12.35 11.28
N CYS A 258 -1.54 11.94 10.54
CA CYS A 258 -1.52 10.64 9.87
C CYS A 258 -1.49 9.49 10.89
N ALA A 259 -0.62 9.58 11.90
CA ALA A 259 -0.51 8.57 12.95
C ALA A 259 -1.83 8.41 13.74
N ASP A 260 -2.47 9.51 14.13
CA ASP A 260 -3.74 9.47 14.85
C ASP A 260 -4.86 8.83 14.02
N ALA A 261 -4.96 9.15 12.72
CA ALA A 261 -5.94 8.58 11.81
C ALA A 261 -5.74 7.06 11.63
N ILE A 262 -4.49 6.63 11.42
CA ILE A 262 -4.13 5.21 11.31
C ILE A 262 -4.50 4.45 12.58
N ASN A 263 -4.13 4.98 13.75
CA ASN A 263 -4.44 4.36 15.03
C ASN A 263 -5.95 4.22 15.26
N ALA A 264 -6.72 5.26 14.93
CA ALA A 264 -8.17 5.23 15.04
C ALA A 264 -8.79 4.15 14.13
N THR A 265 -8.32 4.06 12.86
CA THR A 265 -8.84 3.10 11.89
C THR A 265 -8.45 1.66 12.27
N ILE A 266 -7.18 1.39 12.67
CA ILE A 266 -6.77 0.06 13.14
C ILE A 266 -7.67 -0.41 14.29
N ASN A 267 -7.91 0.45 15.30
CA ASN A 267 -8.73 0.09 16.46
C ASN A 267 -10.16 -0.30 16.05
N LYS A 268 -10.77 0.41 15.10
CA LYS A 268 -12.11 0.06 14.57
C LYS A 268 -12.08 -1.27 13.81
N VAL A 269 -11.02 -1.55 13.04
CA VAL A 269 -10.86 -2.78 12.25
C VAL A 269 -10.72 -4.01 13.15
N ILE A 270 -9.80 -3.99 14.13
CA ILE A 270 -9.51 -5.17 14.98
C ILE A 270 -10.65 -5.53 15.93
N GLN A 271 -11.58 -4.59 16.21
CA GLN A 271 -12.81 -4.89 16.95
C GLN A 271 -13.80 -5.72 16.15
N GLN A 272 -13.72 -5.67 14.82
CA GLN A 272 -14.74 -6.24 13.94
C GLN A 272 -14.29 -7.51 13.21
N VAL A 273 -12.99 -7.71 13.04
CA VAL A 273 -12.47 -8.86 12.29
C VAL A 273 -11.42 -9.64 13.08
N PRO A 274 -11.34 -10.98 12.92
CA PRO A 274 -10.36 -11.78 13.62
C PRO A 274 -8.95 -11.54 13.05
N VAL A 275 -7.96 -11.57 13.92
CA VAL A 275 -6.54 -11.54 13.57
C VAL A 275 -5.88 -12.77 14.17
N PHE A 276 -5.14 -13.50 13.35
CA PHE A 276 -4.41 -14.69 13.73
C PHE A 276 -2.90 -14.52 13.53
N SER A 277 -2.13 -15.27 14.30
CA SER A 277 -0.71 -15.52 14.09
C SER A 277 -0.54 -16.97 13.64
N LEU A 278 0.12 -17.17 12.49
CA LEU A 278 0.39 -18.49 11.94
C LEU A 278 1.90 -18.70 11.82
N LYS A 279 2.44 -19.62 12.60
CA LYS A 279 3.72 -20.24 12.33
C LYS A 279 3.51 -21.32 11.27
N ASN A 280 4.26 -21.30 10.17
CA ASN A 280 3.95 -22.21 9.08
C ASN A 280 5.15 -22.65 8.24
N ARG A 281 5.00 -23.85 7.69
CA ARG A 281 5.72 -24.35 6.52
C ARG A 281 4.90 -24.01 5.26
N PRO A 282 5.55 -23.82 4.08
CA PRO A 282 4.83 -23.55 2.83
C PRO A 282 4.21 -24.83 2.25
N GLU A 283 3.14 -25.32 2.86
CA GLU A 283 2.48 -26.60 2.50
C GLU A 283 0.95 -26.52 2.64
N GLU A 284 0.23 -27.49 2.06
CA GLU A 284 -1.24 -27.58 2.09
C GLU A 284 -1.81 -27.49 3.50
N ALA A 285 -1.19 -28.20 4.45
CA ALA A 285 -1.66 -28.23 5.83
C ALA A 285 -1.75 -26.83 6.46
N ALA A 286 -0.79 -25.95 6.15
CA ALA A 286 -0.81 -24.57 6.63
C ALA A 286 -1.97 -23.76 6.02
N ALA A 287 -2.24 -23.93 4.72
CA ALA A 287 -3.36 -23.26 4.05
C ALA A 287 -4.71 -23.71 4.66
N ARG A 288 -4.92 -25.00 4.84
CA ARG A 288 -6.15 -25.53 5.46
C ARG A 288 -6.29 -25.11 6.92
N LEU A 289 -5.19 -25.08 7.68
CA LEU A 289 -5.19 -24.63 9.07
C LEU A 289 -5.68 -23.19 9.21
N SER A 290 -5.12 -22.26 8.41
CA SER A 290 -5.53 -20.85 8.43
C SER A 290 -6.96 -20.65 7.91
N PHE A 291 -7.36 -21.39 6.89
CA PHE A 291 -8.71 -21.33 6.34
C PHE A 291 -9.76 -21.76 7.38
N ASN A 292 -9.55 -22.92 8.03
CA ASN A 292 -10.49 -23.42 9.04
C ASN A 292 -10.60 -22.48 10.23
N ALA A 293 -9.48 -21.96 10.75
CA ALA A 293 -9.50 -21.01 11.87
C ALA A 293 -10.28 -19.74 11.55
N LEU A 294 -10.14 -19.20 10.33
CA LEU A 294 -10.89 -18.01 9.89
C LEU A 294 -12.38 -18.30 9.70
N LYS A 295 -12.72 -19.47 9.13
CA LYS A 295 -14.10 -19.92 8.95
C LYS A 295 -14.82 -20.12 10.28
N ASP A 296 -14.17 -20.78 11.26
CA ASP A 296 -14.73 -21.01 12.59
C ASP A 296 -14.97 -19.71 13.35
N ALA A 297 -14.05 -18.73 13.20
CA ALA A 297 -14.22 -17.40 13.80
C ALA A 297 -15.37 -16.60 13.20
N ASP A 298 -15.74 -16.87 11.95
CA ASP A 298 -16.88 -16.24 11.28
C ASP A 298 -18.23 -16.84 11.76
N GLY A 299 -18.30 -18.19 11.86
CA GLY A 299 -19.48 -18.91 12.36
C GLY A 299 -19.83 -18.59 13.82
N SER A 300 -18.85 -18.21 14.63
CA SER A 300 -19.06 -17.83 16.04
C SER A 300 -19.67 -16.44 16.24
N ARG A 301 -19.89 -15.67 15.17
CA ARG A 301 -20.43 -14.30 15.21
C ARG A 301 -21.88 -14.18 14.71
N GLN A 302 -22.44 -15.28 14.21
CA GLN A 302 -23.87 -15.41 13.86
C GLN A 302 -24.65 -15.94 15.06
#